data_c5880d15c019b5c832ae38950c3c0ef9
#
_entry.id   c5880d15c019b5c832ae38950c3c0ef9
#
_cell.length_a   1.000
_cell.length_b   1.000
_cell.length_c   1.000
_cell.angle_alpha   90.00
_cell.angle_beta   90.00
_cell.angle_gamma   90.00
#
_symmetry.space_group_name_H-M   'P 1'
#
loop_
_entity.id
_entity.type
_entity.pdbx_description
1 polymer ?
#
loop_
_entity_poly.entity_id
_entity_poly.type
_entity_poly.pdbx_seq_one_letter_code
_entity_poly.pdbx_strand_id
1 'polypeptide(L)'
;MSMRLYDTSRREIVPFEPGPTVSMYVCGITPYDATHLGHAFTYLCFDVLIRRLEDLGHEVKMVRNVTDVDDSILAKAKEIDVDYLELGLSETAQFRDDIKALDLRPAVAEPTVTGSIDEIVSLISQLAEKGHTYTVDGTTFFDVTTFSDFGKISGYDEPTMISFANERGANTEDERLRNPLDFILWQKSEEGEPSWDSPFGPGRPGWHIECSAMAMSELGPTIDLHGGGDDLIFPHHECETAQSVAANNSPFARHWMHVGMVAYKGEKMSKSLGNLVFVRDLKAEHDP
;
A
#
# COMPACT_ATOMS: atom_id res chain seq x y z
N MET A 1 8.51 -30.83 -2.66
CA MET A 1 7.13 -30.53 -3.08
C MET A 1 7.12 -29.07 -3.48
N SER A 2 6.61 -28.72 -4.66
CA SER A 2 6.45 -27.31 -5.03
C SER A 2 5.39 -26.66 -4.12
N MET A 3 5.66 -25.47 -3.63
CA MET A 3 4.70 -24.69 -2.87
C MET A 3 3.60 -24.20 -3.81
N ARG A 4 2.37 -24.11 -3.31
CA ARG A 4 1.23 -23.57 -4.05
C ARG A 4 0.57 -22.50 -3.20
N LEU A 5 0.27 -21.35 -3.80
CA LEU A 5 -0.41 -20.22 -3.15
C LEU A 5 -1.62 -19.84 -3.98
N TYR A 6 -2.64 -19.29 -3.32
CA TYR A 6 -3.72 -18.62 -4.01
C TYR A 6 -3.22 -17.29 -4.56
N ASP A 7 -3.44 -17.08 -5.85
CA ASP A 7 -3.07 -15.83 -6.54
C ASP A 7 -4.34 -15.03 -6.82
N THR A 8 -4.42 -13.85 -6.26
CA THR A 8 -5.62 -13.00 -6.37
C THR A 8 -5.88 -12.59 -7.82
N SER A 9 -4.85 -12.28 -8.59
CA SER A 9 -5.02 -11.87 -10.00
C SER A 9 -5.53 -12.99 -10.89
N ARG A 10 -5.14 -14.24 -10.59
CA ARG A 10 -5.58 -15.45 -11.30
C ARG A 10 -6.83 -16.08 -10.69
N ARG A 11 -7.17 -15.74 -9.44
CA ARG A 11 -8.29 -16.31 -8.66
C ARG A 11 -8.21 -17.83 -8.52
N GLU A 12 -7.00 -18.35 -8.44
CA GLU A 12 -6.74 -19.80 -8.35
C GLU A 12 -5.50 -20.11 -7.53
N ILE A 13 -5.40 -21.35 -7.05
CA ILE A 13 -4.21 -21.84 -6.37
C ILE A 13 -3.22 -22.32 -7.43
N VAL A 14 -2.09 -21.60 -7.56
CA VAL A 14 -1.05 -21.88 -8.55
C VAL A 14 0.27 -22.29 -7.90
N PRO A 15 1.18 -22.97 -8.62
CA PRO A 15 2.53 -23.17 -8.14
C PRO A 15 3.23 -21.83 -7.91
N PHE A 16 3.94 -21.71 -6.78
CA PHE A 16 4.83 -20.60 -6.49
C PHE A 16 6.26 -21.12 -6.54
N GLU A 17 6.98 -20.76 -7.58
CA GLU A 17 8.32 -21.29 -7.92
C GLU A 17 9.30 -20.10 -8.08
N PRO A 18 9.63 -19.39 -6.98
CA PRO A 18 10.57 -18.28 -7.03
C PRO A 18 12.00 -18.77 -7.21
N GLY A 19 12.90 -17.84 -7.56
CA GLY A 19 14.34 -18.08 -7.58
C GLY A 19 14.93 -18.34 -6.19
N PRO A 20 16.28 -18.46 -6.10
CA PRO A 20 16.97 -18.62 -4.80
C PRO A 20 16.69 -17.46 -3.82
N THR A 21 16.57 -16.25 -4.34
CA THR A 21 16.14 -15.06 -3.57
C THR A 21 14.73 -14.70 -3.99
N VAL A 22 13.84 -14.48 -3.01
CA VAL A 22 12.45 -14.08 -3.20
C VAL A 22 12.30 -12.62 -2.86
N SER A 23 11.93 -11.79 -3.82
CA SER A 23 11.55 -10.40 -3.61
C SER A 23 10.08 -10.32 -3.21
N MET A 24 9.81 -9.77 -2.02
CA MET A 24 8.47 -9.67 -1.45
C MET A 24 8.21 -8.23 -1.01
N TYR A 25 7.13 -7.63 -1.48
CA TYR A 25 6.65 -6.34 -0.97
C TYR A 25 5.31 -6.52 -0.29
N VAL A 26 5.23 -6.08 0.96
CA VAL A 26 3.99 -6.12 1.74
C VAL A 26 3.64 -4.69 2.11
N CYS A 27 2.50 -4.19 1.63
CA CYS A 27 2.05 -2.85 1.98
C CYS A 27 2.05 -2.64 3.49
N GLY A 28 2.63 -1.52 3.90
CA GLY A 28 2.92 -1.22 5.28
C GLY A 28 1.79 -0.52 6.01
N ILE A 29 2.13 0.46 6.81
CA ILE A 29 1.18 1.18 7.65
C ILE A 29 1.18 2.67 7.32
N THR A 30 0.01 3.29 7.56
CA THR A 30 -0.09 4.74 7.77
C THR A 30 -0.12 4.97 9.28
N PRO A 31 0.96 5.49 9.88
CA PRO A 31 1.15 5.50 11.32
C PRO A 31 0.43 6.69 11.98
N TYR A 32 -0.90 6.64 12.04
CA TYR A 32 -1.73 7.66 12.69
C TYR A 32 -2.54 7.11 13.87
N ASP A 33 -2.48 5.79 14.11
CA ASP A 33 -3.15 5.09 15.20
C ASP A 33 -2.48 3.73 15.47
N ALA A 34 -2.71 3.19 16.65
CA ALA A 34 -2.09 1.95 17.12
C ALA A 34 -2.35 0.74 16.21
N THR A 35 -1.39 -0.19 16.22
CA THR A 35 -1.48 -1.47 15.51
C THR A 35 -2.66 -2.29 16.02
N HIS A 36 -3.66 -2.48 15.20
CA HIS A 36 -4.78 -3.35 15.53
C HIS A 36 -4.57 -4.79 15.03
N LEU A 37 -5.39 -5.69 15.53
CA LEU A 37 -5.28 -7.14 15.25
C LEU A 37 -5.34 -7.47 13.76
N GLY A 38 -6.03 -6.66 12.94
CA GLY A 38 -6.04 -6.82 11.49
C GLY A 38 -4.65 -6.66 10.86
N HIS A 39 -3.90 -5.62 11.25
CA HIS A 39 -2.51 -5.43 10.82
C HIS A 39 -1.62 -6.60 11.28
N ALA A 40 -1.70 -6.96 12.56
CA ALA A 40 -0.92 -8.06 13.12
C ALA A 40 -1.19 -9.38 12.38
N PHE A 41 -2.46 -9.69 12.07
CA PHE A 41 -2.83 -10.90 11.35
C PHE A 41 -2.29 -10.90 9.91
N THR A 42 -2.36 -9.77 9.22
CA THR A 42 -1.79 -9.64 7.88
C THR A 42 -0.29 -9.96 7.90
N TYR A 43 0.48 -9.29 8.76
CA TYR A 43 1.93 -9.51 8.83
C TYR A 43 2.30 -10.90 9.34
N LEU A 44 1.51 -11.48 10.25
CA LEU A 44 1.71 -12.87 10.71
C LEU A 44 1.55 -13.88 9.55
N CYS A 45 0.56 -13.70 8.67
CA CYS A 45 0.38 -14.55 7.50
C CYS A 45 1.59 -14.49 6.56
N PHE A 46 2.13 -13.29 6.32
CA PHE A 46 3.35 -13.13 5.53
C PHE A 46 4.58 -13.69 6.24
N ASP A 47 4.70 -13.54 7.56
CA ASP A 47 5.80 -14.14 8.34
C ASP A 47 5.80 -15.68 8.25
N VAL A 48 4.64 -16.31 8.35
CA VAL A 48 4.50 -17.76 8.15
C VAL A 48 4.97 -18.17 6.75
N LEU A 49 4.63 -17.37 5.73
CA LEU A 49 5.10 -17.62 4.37
C LEU A 49 6.62 -17.44 4.25
N ILE A 50 7.19 -16.39 4.86
CA ILE A 50 8.63 -16.13 4.87
C ILE A 50 9.36 -17.32 5.52
N ARG A 51 8.94 -17.75 6.73
CA ARG A 51 9.53 -18.90 7.42
C ARG A 51 9.44 -20.17 6.57
N ARG A 52 8.34 -20.37 5.86
CA ARG A 52 8.19 -21.51 4.97
C ARG A 52 9.11 -21.45 3.76
N LEU A 53 9.35 -20.29 3.19
CA LEU A 53 10.29 -20.09 2.10
C LEU A 53 11.74 -20.32 2.56
N GLU A 54 12.09 -19.81 3.75
CA GLU A 54 13.39 -20.06 4.39
C GLU A 54 13.63 -21.55 4.61
N ASP A 55 12.63 -22.30 5.12
CA ASP A 55 12.69 -23.77 5.30
C ASP A 55 12.90 -24.51 3.97
N LEU A 56 12.45 -23.95 2.87
CA LEU A 56 12.65 -24.49 1.52
C LEU A 56 14.00 -24.09 0.92
N GLY A 57 14.80 -23.28 1.62
CA GLY A 57 16.14 -22.87 1.25
C GLY A 57 16.20 -21.58 0.43
N HIS A 58 15.13 -20.80 0.42
CA HIS A 58 15.13 -19.48 -0.22
C HIS A 58 15.63 -18.40 0.74
N GLU A 59 16.33 -17.40 0.21
CA GLU A 59 16.53 -16.11 0.87
C GLU A 59 15.30 -15.23 0.60
N VAL A 60 14.70 -14.61 1.62
CA VAL A 60 13.55 -13.73 1.43
C VAL A 60 13.94 -12.29 1.71
N LYS A 61 13.73 -11.42 0.73
CA LYS A 61 13.90 -9.96 0.85
C LYS A 61 12.51 -9.33 0.93
N MET A 62 11.98 -9.24 2.14
CA MET A 62 10.69 -8.60 2.40
C MET A 62 10.91 -7.12 2.71
N VAL A 63 10.26 -6.26 1.93
CA VAL A 63 10.19 -4.81 2.11
C VAL A 63 8.77 -4.43 2.53
N ARG A 64 8.67 -3.46 3.43
CA ARG A 64 7.42 -2.90 3.91
C ARG A 64 7.57 -1.38 4.05
N ASN A 65 6.64 -0.61 3.51
CA ASN A 65 6.71 0.85 3.61
C ASN A 65 6.12 1.40 4.92
N VAL A 66 6.43 2.67 5.17
CA VAL A 66 5.76 3.51 6.15
C VAL A 66 5.24 4.75 5.42
N THR A 67 3.91 4.89 5.36
CA THR A 67 3.26 6.08 4.80
C THR A 67 3.21 7.17 5.86
N ASP A 68 4.33 7.89 6.02
CA ASP A 68 4.54 8.90 7.06
C ASP A 68 3.98 10.29 6.69
N VAL A 69 3.38 10.42 5.52
CA VAL A 69 2.58 11.58 5.09
C VAL A 69 1.36 11.11 4.30
N ASP A 70 0.17 11.44 4.77
CA ASP A 70 -1.11 11.07 4.19
C ASP A 70 -2.22 11.94 4.81
N ASP A 71 -3.37 12.07 4.15
CA ASP A 71 -4.51 12.84 4.66
C ASP A 71 -4.96 12.39 6.06
N SER A 72 -4.89 11.09 6.34
CA SER A 72 -5.31 10.51 7.62
C SER A 72 -4.39 10.94 8.76
N ILE A 73 -3.05 10.93 8.54
CA ILE A 73 -2.09 11.34 9.56
C ILE A 73 -2.15 12.86 9.79
N LEU A 74 -2.31 13.65 8.72
CA LEU A 74 -2.45 15.11 8.82
C LEU A 74 -3.72 15.49 9.59
N ALA A 75 -4.85 14.85 9.27
CA ALA A 75 -6.12 15.07 9.96
C ALA A 75 -6.03 14.68 11.45
N LYS A 76 -5.40 13.53 11.76
CA LYS A 76 -5.23 13.06 13.14
C LYS A 76 -4.31 13.95 13.94
N ALA A 77 -3.19 14.35 13.39
CA ALA A 77 -2.23 15.27 14.02
C ALA A 77 -2.91 16.60 14.39
N LYS A 78 -3.71 17.14 13.47
CA LYS A 78 -4.51 18.34 13.71
C LYS A 78 -5.59 18.15 14.78
N GLU A 79 -6.27 16.99 14.80
CA GLU A 79 -7.29 16.65 15.81
C GLU A 79 -6.71 16.66 17.23
N ILE A 80 -5.51 16.12 17.42
CA ILE A 80 -4.88 15.98 18.75
C ILE A 80 -3.83 17.06 19.05
N ASP A 81 -3.70 18.06 18.16
CA ASP A 81 -2.80 19.24 18.30
C ASP A 81 -1.32 18.84 18.48
N VAL A 82 -0.82 17.95 17.60
CA VAL A 82 0.59 17.53 17.56
C VAL A 82 1.15 17.70 16.16
N ASP A 83 2.47 17.71 16.04
CA ASP A 83 3.15 17.66 14.74
C ASP A 83 2.94 16.27 14.07
N TYR A 84 2.67 16.26 12.76
CA TYR A 84 2.36 15.02 12.05
C TYR A 84 3.58 14.08 11.96
N LEU A 85 4.82 14.64 11.90
CA LEU A 85 6.05 13.84 11.91
C LEU A 85 6.28 13.20 13.29
N GLU A 86 6.03 13.95 14.36
CA GLU A 86 6.11 13.40 15.74
C GLU A 86 5.10 12.28 15.94
N LEU A 87 3.87 12.45 15.46
CA LEU A 87 2.85 11.40 15.48
C LEU A 87 3.31 10.18 14.69
N GLY A 88 3.73 10.37 13.43
CA GLY A 88 4.20 9.30 12.56
C GLY A 88 5.38 8.52 13.13
N LEU A 89 6.37 9.21 13.70
CA LEU A 89 7.52 8.58 14.35
C LEU A 89 7.13 7.77 15.58
N SER A 90 6.24 8.33 16.43
CA SER A 90 5.75 7.66 17.63
C SER A 90 4.99 6.38 17.32
N GLU A 91 4.02 6.45 16.41
CA GLU A 91 3.19 5.30 16.03
C GLU A 91 4.00 4.24 15.25
N THR A 92 4.98 4.68 14.44
CA THR A 92 5.92 3.76 13.78
C THR A 92 6.79 3.01 14.79
N ALA A 93 7.28 3.70 15.81
CA ALA A 93 8.06 3.06 16.89
C ALA A 93 7.20 2.02 17.64
N GLN A 94 5.96 2.38 17.99
CA GLN A 94 5.02 1.47 18.63
C GLN A 94 4.71 0.25 17.75
N PHE A 95 4.48 0.45 16.46
CA PHE A 95 4.28 -0.63 15.50
C PHE A 95 5.47 -1.61 15.46
N ARG A 96 6.71 -1.09 15.42
CA ARG A 96 7.92 -1.93 15.45
C ARG A 96 8.04 -2.73 16.73
N ASP A 97 7.68 -2.15 17.87
CA ASP A 97 7.65 -2.85 19.16
C ASP A 97 6.58 -3.96 19.18
N ASP A 98 5.42 -3.72 18.57
CA ASP A 98 4.37 -4.74 18.46
C ASP A 98 4.78 -5.90 17.55
N ILE A 99 5.36 -5.61 16.38
CA ILE A 99 5.88 -6.62 15.44
C ILE A 99 6.99 -7.46 16.10
N LYS A 100 7.90 -6.81 16.83
CA LYS A 100 8.96 -7.49 17.57
C LYS A 100 8.42 -8.39 18.69
N ALA A 101 7.40 -7.93 19.42
CA ALA A 101 6.78 -8.72 20.48
C ALA A 101 6.07 -9.97 19.95
N LEU A 102 5.53 -9.91 18.72
CA LEU A 102 4.94 -11.05 18.02
C LEU A 102 5.98 -11.99 17.36
N ASP A 103 7.27 -11.76 17.59
CA ASP A 103 8.39 -12.52 16.99
C ASP A 103 8.33 -12.63 15.46
N LEU A 104 7.82 -11.58 14.78
CA LEU A 104 7.76 -11.54 13.33
C LEU A 104 9.11 -11.15 12.73
N ARG A 105 9.44 -11.71 11.57
CA ARG A 105 10.66 -11.36 10.82
C ARG A 105 10.68 -9.86 10.50
N PRO A 106 11.80 -9.16 10.77
CA PRO A 106 11.95 -7.79 10.36
C PRO A 106 11.98 -7.66 8.83
N ALA A 107 11.45 -6.56 8.31
CA ALA A 107 11.66 -6.18 6.92
C ALA A 107 13.15 -5.89 6.68
N VAL A 108 13.67 -6.19 5.48
CA VAL A 108 15.04 -5.83 5.10
C VAL A 108 15.18 -4.33 4.84
N ALA A 109 14.08 -3.66 4.45
CA ALA A 109 13.97 -2.22 4.33
C ALA A 109 12.56 -1.77 4.69
N GLU A 110 12.46 -0.60 5.29
CA GLU A 110 11.19 0.09 5.60
C GLU A 110 11.26 1.54 5.07
N PRO A 111 11.17 1.74 3.72
CA PRO A 111 11.19 3.07 3.16
C PRO A 111 9.99 3.89 3.62
N THR A 112 10.20 5.20 3.79
CA THR A 112 9.15 6.16 4.10
C THR A 112 8.77 6.97 2.87
N VAL A 113 7.55 7.50 2.83
CA VAL A 113 7.11 8.38 1.74
C VAL A 113 7.96 9.64 1.69
N THR A 114 8.18 10.27 2.86
CA THR A 114 9.01 11.50 2.94
C THR A 114 10.46 11.26 2.50
N GLY A 115 10.99 10.05 2.68
CA GLY A 115 12.32 9.63 2.24
C GLY A 115 12.41 9.20 0.77
N SER A 116 11.27 9.08 0.06
CA SER A 116 11.19 8.53 -1.30
C SER A 116 10.58 9.51 -2.31
N ILE A 117 10.56 10.80 -2.01
CA ILE A 117 9.95 11.82 -2.87
C ILE A 117 10.59 11.87 -4.26
N ASP A 118 11.90 11.73 -4.34
CA ASP A 118 12.64 11.79 -5.62
C ASP A 118 12.26 10.60 -6.52
N GLU A 119 12.13 9.40 -5.96
CA GLU A 119 11.71 8.19 -6.65
C GLU A 119 10.26 8.30 -7.13
N ILE A 120 9.38 8.86 -6.28
CA ILE A 120 7.97 9.09 -6.61
C ILE A 120 7.86 10.09 -7.77
N VAL A 121 8.54 11.23 -7.69
CA VAL A 121 8.55 12.26 -8.75
C VAL A 121 9.13 11.70 -10.05
N SER A 122 10.18 10.88 -9.96
CA SER A 122 10.77 10.20 -11.11
C SER A 122 9.77 9.26 -11.79
N LEU A 123 9.03 8.46 -11.02
CA LEU A 123 8.02 7.55 -11.55
C LEU A 123 6.87 8.30 -12.22
N ILE A 124 6.35 9.37 -11.58
CA ILE A 124 5.30 10.20 -12.17
C ILE A 124 5.78 10.83 -13.49
N SER A 125 7.05 11.29 -13.53
CA SER A 125 7.64 11.86 -14.75
C SER A 125 7.69 10.85 -15.90
N GLN A 126 8.07 9.59 -15.60
CA GLN A 126 8.05 8.51 -16.60
C GLN A 126 6.64 8.24 -17.13
N LEU A 127 5.63 8.25 -16.24
CA LEU A 127 4.22 8.09 -16.63
C LEU A 127 3.74 9.25 -17.50
N ALA A 128 4.14 10.48 -17.18
CA ALA A 128 3.81 11.67 -17.95
C ALA A 128 4.44 11.64 -19.36
N GLU A 129 5.72 11.28 -19.47
CA GLU A 129 6.42 11.12 -20.74
C GLU A 129 5.77 10.07 -21.65
N LYS A 130 5.15 9.05 -21.06
CA LYS A 130 4.43 7.99 -21.80
C LYS A 130 2.97 8.31 -22.07
N GLY A 131 2.46 9.45 -21.61
CA GLY A 131 1.11 9.92 -21.89
C GLY A 131 0.02 9.30 -21.01
N HIS A 132 0.37 8.78 -19.84
CA HIS A 132 -0.57 8.18 -18.89
C HIS A 132 -1.13 9.17 -17.88
N THR A 133 -0.76 10.43 -17.94
CA THR A 133 -1.15 11.45 -16.96
C THR A 133 -1.77 12.68 -17.58
N TYR A 134 -2.49 13.42 -16.75
CA TYR A 134 -2.94 14.77 -17.07
C TYR A 134 -2.98 15.62 -15.78
N THR A 135 -2.94 16.94 -15.94
CA THR A 135 -2.94 17.87 -14.79
C THR A 135 -4.11 18.83 -14.90
N VAL A 136 -4.84 19.02 -13.82
CA VAL A 136 -5.92 19.99 -13.66
C VAL A 136 -5.77 20.69 -12.32
N ASP A 137 -5.78 22.01 -12.30
CA ASP A 137 -5.70 22.86 -11.10
C ASP A 137 -4.54 22.53 -10.16
N GLY A 138 -3.38 22.12 -10.73
CA GLY A 138 -2.18 21.78 -9.98
C GLY A 138 -2.19 20.36 -9.38
N THR A 139 -3.20 19.55 -9.69
CA THR A 139 -3.25 18.11 -9.34
C THR A 139 -3.01 17.28 -10.59
N THR A 140 -2.08 16.33 -10.51
CA THR A 140 -1.75 15.39 -11.60
C THR A 140 -2.42 14.06 -11.32
N PHE A 141 -3.17 13.57 -12.30
CA PHE A 141 -3.93 12.33 -12.25
C PHE A 141 -3.34 11.28 -13.20
N PHE A 142 -3.51 10.02 -12.86
CA PHE A 142 -3.37 8.90 -13.79
C PHE A 142 -4.67 8.76 -14.58
N ASP A 143 -4.57 8.69 -15.91
CA ASP A 143 -5.68 8.46 -16.82
C ASP A 143 -5.85 6.94 -17.02
N VAL A 144 -6.82 6.33 -16.32
CA VAL A 144 -7.03 4.87 -16.36
C VAL A 144 -7.42 4.37 -17.75
N THR A 145 -7.96 5.24 -18.61
CA THR A 145 -8.34 4.88 -19.97
C THR A 145 -7.14 4.56 -20.86
N THR A 146 -5.95 4.99 -20.45
CA THR A 146 -4.68 4.74 -21.14
C THR A 146 -4.05 3.39 -20.79
N PHE A 147 -4.61 2.67 -19.81
CA PHE A 147 -4.15 1.37 -19.35
C PHE A 147 -5.25 0.32 -19.51
N SER A 148 -5.23 -0.41 -20.62
CA SER A 148 -6.30 -1.36 -21.01
C SER A 148 -6.52 -2.53 -20.05
N ASP A 149 -5.56 -2.78 -19.15
CA ASP A 149 -5.58 -3.88 -18.19
C ASP A 149 -6.12 -3.46 -16.82
N PHE A 150 -6.57 -2.21 -16.66
CA PHE A 150 -7.17 -1.73 -15.40
C PHE A 150 -8.41 -2.56 -15.02
N GLY A 151 -8.45 -3.01 -13.78
CA GLY A 151 -9.50 -3.92 -13.26
C GLY A 151 -9.16 -5.41 -13.33
N LYS A 152 -7.99 -5.81 -13.89
CA LYS A 152 -7.62 -7.24 -14.02
C LYS A 152 -7.17 -7.87 -12.71
N ILE A 153 -6.55 -7.13 -11.81
CA ILE A 153 -6.13 -7.65 -10.49
C ILE A 153 -7.35 -7.94 -9.64
N SER A 154 -8.22 -6.96 -9.49
CA SER A 154 -9.44 -7.07 -8.69
C SER A 154 -10.49 -7.96 -9.35
N GLY A 155 -10.65 -7.84 -10.67
CA GLY A 155 -11.70 -8.48 -11.43
C GLY A 155 -13.09 -8.00 -11.10
N TYR A 156 -13.18 -6.81 -10.52
CA TYR A 156 -14.46 -6.16 -10.21
C TYR A 156 -15.02 -5.47 -11.45
N ASP A 157 -16.33 -5.36 -11.51
CA ASP A 157 -17.00 -4.51 -12.47
C ASP A 157 -16.88 -3.03 -12.08
N GLU A 158 -17.08 -2.15 -13.02
CA GLU A 158 -16.92 -0.70 -12.83
C GLU A 158 -17.78 -0.14 -11.68
N PRO A 159 -19.08 -0.49 -11.52
CA PRO A 159 -19.87 -0.03 -10.37
C PRO A 159 -19.28 -0.44 -9.02
N THR A 160 -18.76 -1.66 -8.91
CA THR A 160 -18.10 -2.17 -7.71
C THR A 160 -16.79 -1.41 -7.45
N MET A 161 -15.99 -1.15 -8.50
CA MET A 161 -14.76 -0.36 -8.40
C MET A 161 -15.06 1.07 -7.92
N ILE A 162 -16.07 1.74 -8.46
CA ILE A 162 -16.50 3.08 -8.04
C ILE A 162 -16.92 3.07 -6.56
N SER A 163 -17.71 2.08 -6.13
CA SER A 163 -18.13 1.94 -4.73
C SER A 163 -16.92 1.82 -3.80
N PHE A 164 -15.99 0.93 -4.11
CA PHE A 164 -14.81 0.71 -3.28
C PHE A 164 -13.82 1.90 -3.31
N ALA A 165 -13.68 2.60 -4.44
CA ALA A 165 -12.89 3.82 -4.50
C ALA A 165 -13.44 4.87 -3.52
N ASN A 166 -14.74 5.14 -3.54
CA ASN A 166 -15.39 6.08 -2.63
C ASN A 166 -15.30 5.64 -1.17
N GLU A 167 -15.47 4.35 -0.86
CA GLU A 167 -15.33 3.82 0.50
C GLU A 167 -13.91 4.06 1.07
N ARG A 168 -12.91 4.19 0.21
CA ARG A 168 -11.50 4.40 0.57
C ARG A 168 -11.00 5.82 0.34
N GLY A 169 -11.94 6.77 0.26
CA GLY A 169 -11.66 8.21 0.30
C GLY A 169 -11.48 8.87 -1.06
N ALA A 170 -11.62 8.15 -2.19
CA ALA A 170 -11.67 8.81 -3.48
C ALA A 170 -12.99 9.58 -3.64
N ASN A 171 -12.94 10.66 -4.43
CA ASN A 171 -14.15 11.38 -4.88
C ASN A 171 -14.34 11.10 -6.38
N THR A 172 -15.10 10.07 -6.70
CA THR A 172 -15.34 9.67 -8.09
C THR A 172 -16.27 10.63 -8.86
N GLU A 173 -16.83 11.63 -8.17
CA GLU A 173 -17.65 12.71 -8.76
C GLU A 173 -16.87 14.03 -8.91
N ASP A 174 -15.55 14.02 -8.67
CA ASP A 174 -14.70 15.20 -8.85
C ASP A 174 -14.73 15.66 -10.31
N GLU A 175 -15.16 16.90 -10.55
CA GLU A 175 -15.29 17.48 -11.90
C GLU A 175 -13.95 17.58 -12.67
N ARG A 176 -12.81 17.42 -11.98
CA ARG A 176 -11.47 17.40 -12.58
C ARG A 176 -11.15 16.06 -13.25
N LEU A 177 -11.84 14.99 -12.90
CA LEU A 177 -11.62 13.65 -13.43
C LEU A 177 -12.17 13.51 -14.85
N ARG A 178 -11.42 12.84 -15.72
CA ARG A 178 -11.87 12.44 -17.06
C ARG A 178 -12.64 11.13 -17.04
N ASN A 179 -12.25 10.25 -16.10
CA ASN A 179 -12.94 9.00 -15.81
C ASN A 179 -13.12 8.90 -14.27
N PRO A 180 -14.26 8.41 -13.76
CA PRO A 180 -14.51 8.31 -12.31
C PRO A 180 -13.46 7.51 -11.53
N LEU A 181 -12.69 6.66 -12.21
CA LEU A 181 -11.64 5.82 -11.60
C LEU A 181 -10.23 6.40 -11.78
N ASP A 182 -10.07 7.57 -12.41
CA ASP A 182 -8.79 8.26 -12.44
C ASP A 182 -8.36 8.60 -11.00
N PHE A 183 -7.07 8.52 -10.74
CA PHE A 183 -6.58 8.68 -9.38
C PHE A 183 -5.37 9.61 -9.30
N ILE A 184 -5.21 10.21 -8.13
CA ILE A 184 -4.17 11.23 -7.89
C ILE A 184 -2.79 10.58 -7.86
N LEU A 185 -1.86 11.16 -8.61
CA LEU A 185 -0.42 10.86 -8.56
C LEU A 185 0.34 11.92 -7.75
N TRP A 186 -0.02 13.20 -7.95
CA TRP A 186 0.56 14.34 -7.25
C TRP A 186 -0.52 15.38 -7.02
N GLN A 187 -0.63 15.86 -5.79
CA GLN A 187 -1.64 16.87 -5.45
C GLN A 187 -1.00 18.11 -4.85
N LYS A 188 -1.58 19.27 -5.18
CA LYS A 188 -1.22 20.53 -4.57
C LYS A 188 -1.50 20.46 -3.06
N SER A 189 -0.53 20.85 -2.24
CA SER A 189 -0.71 20.93 -0.80
C SER A 189 -1.54 22.17 -0.42
N GLU A 190 -2.34 22.02 0.61
CA GLU A 190 -3.07 23.13 1.24
C GLU A 190 -2.13 23.93 2.14
N GLU A 191 -2.57 25.13 2.57
CA GLU A 191 -1.79 25.97 3.48
C GLU A 191 -1.55 25.25 4.83
N GLY A 192 -0.28 25.08 5.19
CA GLY A 192 0.13 24.39 6.42
C GLY A 192 0.36 22.89 6.27
N GLU A 193 0.09 22.33 5.10
CA GLU A 193 0.45 20.93 4.79
C GLU A 193 1.91 20.80 4.30
N PRO A 194 2.53 19.63 4.49
CA PRO A 194 3.84 19.35 3.89
C PRO A 194 3.77 19.47 2.37
N SER A 195 4.84 20.01 1.79
CA SER A 195 4.92 20.26 0.35
C SER A 195 6.35 20.11 -0.12
N TRP A 196 6.52 19.46 -1.27
CA TRP A 196 7.79 19.26 -1.96
C TRP A 196 7.76 19.89 -3.33
N ASP A 197 8.90 20.39 -3.79
CA ASP A 197 9.05 20.87 -5.15
C ASP A 197 9.02 19.70 -6.15
N SER A 198 8.31 19.87 -7.25
CA SER A 198 8.27 18.89 -8.33
C SER A 198 8.04 19.56 -9.69
N PRO A 199 8.28 18.86 -10.82
CA PRO A 199 7.91 19.33 -12.14
C PRO A 199 6.39 19.57 -12.33
N PHE A 200 5.58 19.05 -11.41
CA PHE A 200 4.11 19.17 -11.41
C PHE A 200 3.62 20.32 -10.54
N GLY A 201 4.53 21.08 -9.95
CA GLY A 201 4.30 22.13 -8.98
C GLY A 201 4.54 21.69 -7.54
N PRO A 202 4.53 22.66 -6.59
CA PRO A 202 4.63 22.34 -5.17
C PRO A 202 3.44 21.50 -4.71
N GLY A 203 3.71 20.41 -3.96
CA GLY A 203 2.65 19.51 -3.56
C GLY A 203 3.16 18.27 -2.85
N ARG A 204 2.34 17.25 -2.80
CA ARG A 204 2.62 15.95 -2.19
C ARG A 204 2.09 14.78 -3.03
N PRO A 205 2.63 13.56 -2.86
CA PRO A 205 2.16 12.40 -3.61
C PRO A 205 0.71 12.03 -3.29
N GLY A 206 0.07 11.35 -4.24
CA GLY A 206 -1.13 10.58 -3.99
C GLY A 206 -0.77 9.22 -3.38
N TRP A 207 -1.70 8.60 -2.66
CA TRP A 207 -1.45 7.38 -1.89
C TRP A 207 -0.92 6.19 -2.72
N HIS A 208 -1.42 6.00 -3.94
CA HIS A 208 -1.10 4.78 -4.70
C HIS A 208 0.30 4.78 -5.34
N ILE A 209 0.85 5.96 -5.68
CA ILE A 209 2.15 6.07 -6.33
C ILE A 209 3.32 5.76 -5.37
N GLU A 210 3.10 5.95 -4.09
CA GLU A 210 4.11 5.77 -3.04
C GLU A 210 4.64 4.34 -3.03
N CYS A 211 3.75 3.35 -2.89
CA CYS A 211 4.15 1.94 -2.84
C CYS A 211 4.76 1.46 -4.16
N SER A 212 4.24 1.93 -5.30
CA SER A 212 4.83 1.63 -6.62
C SER A 212 6.29 2.09 -6.69
N ALA A 213 6.57 3.34 -6.30
CA ALA A 213 7.91 3.91 -6.36
C ALA A 213 8.85 3.20 -5.36
N MET A 214 8.43 3.04 -4.11
CA MET A 214 9.21 2.40 -3.05
C MET A 214 9.50 0.93 -3.37
N ALA A 215 8.50 0.16 -3.83
CA ALA A 215 8.70 -1.24 -4.19
C ALA A 215 9.69 -1.40 -5.35
N MET A 216 9.57 -0.58 -6.38
CA MET A 216 10.48 -0.63 -7.52
C MET A 216 11.89 -0.18 -7.19
N SER A 217 12.06 0.83 -6.33
CA SER A 217 13.36 1.30 -5.87
C SER A 217 14.11 0.23 -5.08
N GLU A 218 13.42 -0.45 -4.16
CA GLU A 218 14.02 -1.44 -3.27
C GLU A 218 14.21 -2.84 -3.90
N LEU A 219 13.28 -3.26 -4.75
CA LEU A 219 13.20 -4.64 -5.24
C LEU A 219 13.28 -4.76 -6.78
N GLY A 220 13.28 -3.63 -7.48
CA GLY A 220 13.26 -3.59 -8.94
C GLY A 220 11.87 -3.60 -9.56
N PRO A 221 11.78 -3.50 -10.91
CA PRO A 221 10.51 -3.26 -11.61
C PRO A 221 9.56 -4.46 -11.62
N THR A 222 10.03 -5.65 -11.29
CA THR A 222 9.21 -6.86 -11.18
C THR A 222 9.58 -7.62 -9.91
N ILE A 223 8.63 -7.82 -9.03
CA ILE A 223 8.80 -8.54 -7.77
C ILE A 223 8.15 -9.92 -7.82
N ASP A 224 8.64 -10.86 -6.98
CA ASP A 224 8.12 -12.23 -6.99
C ASP A 224 6.75 -12.32 -6.34
N LEU A 225 6.53 -11.59 -5.23
CA LEU A 225 5.27 -11.56 -4.52
C LEU A 225 4.96 -10.16 -3.99
N HIS A 226 3.74 -9.71 -4.24
CA HIS A 226 3.18 -8.48 -3.65
C HIS A 226 1.93 -8.82 -2.86
N GLY A 227 1.75 -8.15 -1.71
CA GLY A 227 0.57 -8.40 -0.92
C GLY A 227 0.27 -7.39 0.17
N GLY A 228 -0.84 -7.68 0.87
CA GLY A 228 -1.37 -6.85 1.95
C GLY A 228 -2.71 -7.38 2.44
N GLY A 229 -3.51 -6.54 3.05
CA GLY A 229 -4.90 -6.86 3.41
C GLY A 229 -5.79 -6.98 2.18
N ASP A 230 -6.89 -7.71 2.31
CA ASP A 230 -7.88 -7.92 1.25
C ASP A 230 -8.52 -6.60 0.76
N ASP A 231 -8.57 -5.60 1.63
CA ASP A 231 -9.06 -4.27 1.32
C ASP A 231 -8.14 -3.47 0.39
N LEU A 232 -6.89 -3.88 0.20
CA LEU A 232 -5.94 -3.27 -0.72
C LEU A 232 -6.05 -3.78 -2.16
N ILE A 233 -6.76 -4.89 -2.42
CA ILE A 233 -6.95 -5.41 -3.79
C ILE A 233 -7.40 -4.29 -4.71
N PHE A 234 -8.39 -3.50 -4.28
CA PHE A 234 -8.89 -2.32 -4.98
C PHE A 234 -9.24 -1.20 -3.99
N PRO A 235 -8.84 0.05 -4.28
CA PRO A 235 -8.16 0.50 -5.50
C PRO A 235 -6.65 0.35 -5.50
N HIS A 236 -6.00 0.15 -4.34
CA HIS A 236 -4.57 0.38 -4.13
C HIS A 236 -3.69 -0.47 -5.06
N HIS A 237 -3.78 -1.81 -4.99
CA HIS A 237 -2.92 -2.69 -5.80
C HIS A 237 -3.27 -2.68 -7.29
N GLU A 238 -4.52 -2.39 -7.63
CA GLU A 238 -4.91 -2.15 -9.03
C GLU A 238 -4.22 -0.90 -9.58
N CYS A 239 -4.24 0.20 -8.83
CA CYS A 239 -3.58 1.46 -9.19
C CYS A 239 -2.05 1.29 -9.24
N GLU A 240 -1.45 0.57 -8.28
CA GLU A 240 -0.02 0.27 -8.30
C GLU A 240 0.38 -0.53 -9.56
N THR A 241 -0.45 -1.52 -9.92
CA THR A 241 -0.23 -2.29 -11.15
C THR A 241 -0.28 -1.41 -12.39
N ALA A 242 -1.28 -0.54 -12.49
CA ALA A 242 -1.41 0.37 -13.62
C ALA A 242 -0.18 1.29 -13.75
N GLN A 243 0.26 1.90 -12.65
CA GLN A 243 1.44 2.76 -12.61
C GLN A 243 2.72 2.02 -13.01
N SER A 244 2.98 0.89 -12.34
CA SER A 244 4.24 0.17 -12.48
C SER A 244 4.37 -0.49 -13.86
N VAL A 245 3.29 -1.08 -14.38
CA VAL A 245 3.28 -1.71 -15.70
C VAL A 245 3.34 -0.66 -16.81
N ALA A 246 2.59 0.44 -16.69
CA ALA A 246 2.64 1.54 -17.65
C ALA A 246 4.05 2.17 -17.71
N ALA A 247 4.71 2.34 -16.56
CA ALA A 247 6.06 2.87 -16.51
C ALA A 247 7.10 1.92 -17.13
N ASN A 248 7.03 0.61 -16.89
CA ASN A 248 8.12 -0.33 -17.20
C ASN A 248 7.85 -1.30 -18.35
N ASN A 249 6.61 -1.41 -18.82
CA ASN A 249 6.18 -2.43 -19.80
C ASN A 249 6.51 -3.88 -19.37
N SER A 250 6.51 -4.14 -18.07
CA SER A 250 6.75 -5.45 -17.47
C SER A 250 5.77 -5.70 -16.32
N PRO A 251 5.44 -6.97 -16.01
CA PRO A 251 4.62 -7.27 -14.85
C PRO A 251 5.21 -6.67 -13.56
N PHE A 252 4.39 -6.02 -12.75
CA PHE A 252 4.84 -5.47 -11.48
C PHE A 252 5.08 -6.58 -10.44
N ALA A 253 4.12 -7.48 -10.27
CA ALA A 253 4.28 -8.64 -9.42
C ALA A 253 3.97 -9.94 -10.18
N ARG A 254 4.73 -11.02 -9.87
CA ARG A 254 4.51 -12.36 -10.43
C ARG A 254 3.38 -13.09 -9.71
N HIS A 255 3.13 -12.73 -8.44
CA HIS A 255 2.12 -13.33 -7.59
C HIS A 255 1.52 -12.29 -6.65
N TRP A 256 0.20 -12.32 -6.51
CA TRP A 256 -0.55 -11.42 -5.63
C TRP A 256 -1.18 -12.21 -4.49
N MET A 257 -0.83 -11.86 -3.26
CA MET A 257 -1.38 -12.51 -2.06
C MET A 257 -2.08 -11.49 -1.16
N HIS A 258 -3.33 -11.79 -0.82
CA HIS A 258 -4.11 -10.95 0.08
C HIS A 258 -4.60 -11.74 1.28
N VAL A 259 -4.60 -11.09 2.44
CA VAL A 259 -5.02 -11.67 3.71
C VAL A 259 -6.41 -11.16 4.05
N GLY A 260 -7.33 -12.08 4.31
CA GLY A 260 -8.72 -11.76 4.64
C GLY A 260 -8.84 -10.93 5.91
N MET A 261 -9.92 -10.14 6.00
CA MET A 261 -10.19 -9.24 7.11
C MET A 261 -10.52 -10.01 8.40
N VAL A 262 -10.01 -9.53 9.53
CA VAL A 262 -10.34 -10.08 10.85
C VAL A 262 -11.68 -9.52 11.32
N ALA A 263 -12.59 -10.40 11.72
CA ALA A 263 -13.87 -10.03 12.33
C ALA A 263 -13.79 -10.14 13.86
N TYR A 264 -14.48 -9.24 14.56
CA TYR A 264 -14.68 -9.30 16.00
C TYR A 264 -16.17 -9.38 16.32
N LYS A 265 -16.57 -10.39 17.07
CA LYS A 265 -17.98 -10.68 17.41
C LYS A 265 -18.91 -10.80 16.18
N GLY A 266 -18.37 -11.30 15.07
CA GLY A 266 -19.12 -11.50 13.82
C GLY A 266 -19.21 -10.29 12.91
N GLU A 267 -18.63 -9.15 13.28
CA GLU A 267 -18.58 -7.91 12.50
C GLU A 267 -17.15 -7.56 12.11
N LYS A 268 -16.96 -6.88 10.97
CA LYS A 268 -15.66 -6.33 10.56
C LYS A 268 -15.18 -5.36 11.63
N MET A 269 -13.91 -5.48 12.04
CA MET A 269 -13.28 -4.45 12.88
C MET A 269 -13.15 -3.15 12.08
N SER A 270 -13.63 -2.05 12.64
CA SER A 270 -13.50 -0.72 12.05
C SER A 270 -13.48 0.37 13.13
N LYS A 271 -12.86 1.50 12.81
CA LYS A 271 -12.84 2.68 13.70
C LYS A 271 -14.25 3.22 13.94
N SER A 272 -15.06 3.28 12.89
CA SER A 272 -16.44 3.79 12.96
C SER A 272 -17.34 2.99 13.90
N LEU A 273 -17.06 1.68 14.05
CA LEU A 273 -17.77 0.81 15.00
C LEU A 273 -17.14 0.80 16.39
N GLY A 274 -15.96 1.41 16.59
CA GLY A 274 -15.28 1.43 17.87
C GLY A 274 -14.91 0.03 18.41
N ASN A 275 -14.79 -0.95 17.54
CA ASN A 275 -14.58 -2.36 17.90
C ASN A 275 -13.17 -2.87 17.56
N LEU A 276 -12.20 -1.97 17.38
CA LEU A 276 -10.80 -2.36 17.14
C LEU A 276 -10.21 -3.02 18.38
N VAL A 277 -9.46 -4.09 18.14
CA VAL A 277 -8.65 -4.76 19.18
C VAL A 277 -7.18 -4.44 18.86
N PHE A 278 -6.49 -3.83 19.82
CA PHE A 278 -5.10 -3.40 19.64
C PHE A 278 -4.12 -4.43 20.16
N VAL A 279 -3.02 -4.60 19.47
CA VAL A 279 -1.95 -5.56 19.84
C VAL A 279 -1.38 -5.23 21.22
N ARG A 280 -1.15 -3.94 21.51
CA ARG A 280 -0.63 -3.49 22.81
C ARG A 280 -1.54 -3.89 23.99
N ASP A 281 -2.86 -3.89 23.81
CA ASP A 281 -3.81 -4.26 24.86
C ASP A 281 -3.78 -5.78 25.09
N LEU A 282 -3.72 -6.56 24.01
CA LEU A 282 -3.58 -8.02 24.12
C LEU A 282 -2.26 -8.43 24.78
N LYS A 283 -1.15 -7.77 24.48
CA LYS A 283 0.16 -8.00 25.10
C LYS A 283 0.15 -7.74 26.61
N ALA A 284 -0.72 -6.86 27.10
CA ALA A 284 -0.85 -6.59 28.53
C ALA A 284 -1.54 -7.72 29.30
N GLU A 285 -2.36 -8.54 28.59
CA GLU A 285 -3.18 -9.60 29.19
C GLU A 285 -2.70 -11.02 28.84
N HIS A 286 -1.96 -11.16 27.72
CA HIS A 286 -1.53 -12.44 27.17
C HIS A 286 -0.05 -12.40 26.80
N ASP A 287 0.59 -13.57 26.91
CA ASP A 287 1.94 -13.80 26.37
C ASP A 287 1.83 -13.92 24.83
N PRO A 288 2.50 -13.08 24.07
CA PRO A 288 2.39 -13.06 22.61
C PRO A 288 3.02 -14.27 21.93
#